data_c3c8cec1b0c4b80a19443d0bf305c2dd
#
_entry.id   c3c8cec1b0c4b80a19443d0bf305c2dd
#
_cell.length_a   1.000
_cell.length_b   1.000
_cell.length_c   1.000
_cell.angle_alpha   90.00
_cell.angle_beta   90.00
_cell.angle_gamma   90.00
#
_symmetry.space_group_name_H-M   'P 1'
#
loop_
_entity.id
_entity.type
_entity.pdbx_description
1 polymer ?
#
loop_
_entity_poly.entity_id
_entity_poly.type
_entity_poly.pdbx_seq_one_letter_code
_entity_poly.pdbx_strand_id
1 'polypeptide(L)'
;MNRIKFLSVVTVCSSLFVSLLNSTHCFSNEAAVTSESTNTTKKDSPLNHLDVANEQYKQGLNYAKYGLYDEAIDMYKKSLVLEPNNTDAYKNMGIAYLQKERYDEAIEALQKVIERKPEDYDACYNLGTAYFDKGIYDKAIESFKKTLQINPDHRSTYFLLGIAYAKVGKYDDAVQILKKRIEFDPNLATSYSNLGIVYSMKGLDKEALAEFKKALDIDPIHENALYNIALLYDKTGNTDEAIQYYNRTVEVNMGNSDAQYRLGKNYIKKKQYDDAIIAFQTAVMSNPANIEIYNDIGNTYKAKGMDKEAEGYFSLYKKQKKSGKVK
;
A
#
# COMPACT_ATOMS: atom_id res chain seq x y z
N MET A 1 -13.07 -8.91 25.05
CA MET A 1 -11.84 -9.43 24.42
C MET A 1 -12.12 -9.62 22.93
N ASN A 2 -12.04 -8.56 22.14
CA ASN A 2 -12.13 -8.64 20.67
C ASN A 2 -11.20 -7.54 20.12
N ARG A 3 -9.93 -7.92 19.88
CA ARG A 3 -9.03 -7.15 19.02
C ARG A 3 -9.46 -7.41 17.57
N ILE A 4 -10.53 -6.73 17.16
CA ILE A 4 -11.12 -6.86 15.83
C ILE A 4 -10.17 -6.18 14.82
N LYS A 5 -9.65 -6.97 13.94
CA LYS A 5 -9.28 -6.76 12.52
C LYS A 5 -9.36 -5.31 11.98
N PHE A 6 -8.65 -4.37 12.60
CA PHE A 6 -8.22 -3.12 11.97
C PHE A 6 -7.06 -3.34 10.96
N LEU A 7 -6.62 -4.59 10.82
CA LEU A 7 -5.43 -4.96 10.04
C LEU A 7 -5.63 -4.92 8.51
N SER A 8 -6.87 -5.00 8.00
CA SER A 8 -7.08 -5.13 6.55
C SER A 8 -6.95 -3.82 5.76
N VAL A 9 -7.28 -2.68 6.37
CA VAL A 9 -7.25 -1.38 5.67
C VAL A 9 -5.85 -0.83 5.48
N VAL A 10 -4.94 -1.10 6.43
CA VAL A 10 -3.54 -0.65 6.31
C VAL A 10 -2.75 -1.50 5.32
N THR A 11 -3.13 -2.76 5.11
CA THR A 11 -2.45 -3.66 4.16
C THR A 11 -2.81 -3.36 2.70
N VAL A 12 -4.04 -2.91 2.42
CA VAL A 12 -4.46 -2.52 1.06
C VAL A 12 -3.86 -1.18 0.64
N CYS A 13 -3.61 -0.25 1.59
CA CYS A 13 -2.95 1.01 1.28
C CYS A 13 -1.45 0.87 0.94
N SER A 14 -0.74 -0.13 1.47
CA SER A 14 0.70 -0.25 1.20
C SER A 14 0.99 -0.69 -0.24
N SER A 15 0.22 -1.62 -0.81
CA SER A 15 0.47 -2.11 -2.17
C SER A 15 0.03 -1.13 -3.27
N LEU A 16 -1.07 -0.38 -3.06
CA LEU A 16 -1.55 0.63 -4.03
C LEU A 16 -0.74 1.94 -3.96
N PHE A 17 -0.23 2.31 -2.77
CA PHE A 17 0.51 3.56 -2.60
C PHE A 17 1.97 3.45 -3.05
N VAL A 18 2.59 2.28 -2.93
CA VAL A 18 3.94 2.02 -3.48
C VAL A 18 3.91 2.08 -5.01
N SER A 19 2.85 1.62 -5.67
CA SER A 19 2.73 1.70 -7.13
C SER A 19 2.51 3.13 -7.66
N LEU A 20 1.85 4.02 -6.89
CA LEU A 20 1.60 5.42 -7.29
C LEU A 20 2.80 6.35 -7.02
N LEU A 21 3.60 6.10 -5.98
CA LEU A 21 4.81 6.89 -5.69
C LEU A 21 6.01 6.49 -6.57
N ASN A 22 6.07 5.24 -7.02
CA ASN A 22 7.15 4.77 -7.88
C ASN A 22 7.04 5.27 -9.34
N SER A 23 5.89 5.80 -9.77
CA SER A 23 5.74 6.33 -11.12
C SER A 23 6.34 7.73 -11.34
N THR A 24 6.73 8.45 -10.26
CA THR A 24 7.18 9.84 -10.40
C THR A 24 8.61 10.13 -9.93
N HIS A 25 9.32 9.19 -9.28
CA HIS A 25 10.63 9.50 -8.69
C HIS A 25 11.78 8.53 -9.00
N CYS A 26 11.57 7.47 -9.77
CA CYS A 26 12.65 6.49 -10.03
C CYS A 26 13.60 6.82 -11.18
N PHE A 27 13.33 7.83 -12.01
CA PHE A 27 14.14 8.07 -13.22
C PHE A 27 14.49 9.55 -13.47
N SER A 28 14.94 10.28 -12.45
CA SER A 28 15.56 11.61 -12.66
C SER A 28 17.08 11.50 -12.70
N ASN A 29 17.60 10.95 -13.80
CA ASN A 29 18.92 11.27 -14.30
C ASN A 29 18.81 11.38 -15.82
N GLU A 30 18.33 12.52 -16.29
CA GLU A 30 18.50 12.94 -17.67
C GLU A 30 19.97 13.31 -17.88
N ALA A 31 20.77 12.32 -18.27
CA ALA A 31 21.98 12.62 -19.02
C ALA A 31 21.55 12.99 -20.44
N ALA A 32 21.62 14.28 -20.76
CA ALA A 32 21.40 14.79 -22.10
C ALA A 32 22.30 14.06 -23.09
N VAL A 33 21.69 13.20 -23.90
CA VAL A 33 22.37 12.62 -25.06
C VAL A 33 22.29 13.66 -26.19
N THR A 34 23.32 14.48 -26.31
CA THR A 34 23.53 15.26 -27.53
C THR A 34 23.92 14.28 -28.65
N SER A 35 23.06 14.19 -29.65
CA SER A 35 23.32 13.48 -30.88
C SER A 35 24.37 14.25 -31.71
N GLU A 36 25.63 13.85 -31.63
CA GLU A 36 26.60 14.14 -32.68
C GLU A 36 26.85 12.86 -33.46
N SER A 37 26.34 12.84 -34.67
CA SER A 37 26.65 11.85 -35.68
C SER A 37 28.07 12.12 -36.23
N THR A 38 29.06 11.41 -35.70
CA THR A 38 30.33 11.26 -36.38
C THR A 38 30.52 9.80 -36.77
N ASN A 39 30.34 9.60 -38.05
CA ASN A 39 30.68 8.34 -38.77
C ASN A 39 32.19 8.13 -38.71
N THR A 40 32.66 7.38 -37.71
CA THR A 40 34.03 6.82 -37.71
C THR A 40 33.91 5.31 -37.56
N THR A 41 34.32 4.61 -38.60
CA THR A 41 34.54 3.14 -38.63
C THR A 41 35.38 2.74 -37.42
N LYS A 42 34.76 2.32 -36.33
CA LYS A 42 35.44 1.68 -35.21
C LYS A 42 35.82 0.26 -35.67
N LYS A 43 37.10 0.03 -35.82
CA LYS A 43 37.73 -1.29 -35.83
C LYS A 43 37.18 -2.09 -34.65
N ASP A 44 36.69 -3.33 -34.90
CA ASP A 44 36.30 -4.31 -33.91
C ASP A 44 37.48 -4.67 -32.99
N SER A 45 37.69 -3.85 -31.94
CA SER A 45 38.45 -4.28 -30.78
C SER A 45 37.51 -5.14 -29.93
N PRO A 46 37.95 -6.29 -29.37
CA PRO A 46 37.12 -7.09 -28.48
C PRO A 46 36.60 -6.17 -27.34
N LEU A 47 35.28 -6.15 -27.18
CA LEU A 47 34.61 -5.37 -26.12
C LEU A 47 35.29 -5.71 -24.78
N ASN A 48 35.78 -4.68 -24.08
CA ASN A 48 36.34 -4.86 -22.75
C ASN A 48 35.22 -5.40 -21.82
N HIS A 49 35.56 -6.26 -20.87
CA HIS A 49 34.61 -6.80 -19.89
C HIS A 49 33.74 -5.71 -19.23
N LEU A 50 34.34 -4.56 -18.99
CA LEU A 50 33.62 -3.39 -18.43
C LEU A 50 32.55 -2.82 -19.38
N ASP A 51 32.87 -2.76 -20.70
CA ASP A 51 31.92 -2.28 -21.71
C ASP A 51 30.70 -3.23 -21.79
N VAL A 52 30.97 -4.55 -21.74
CA VAL A 52 29.92 -5.57 -21.72
C VAL A 52 29.07 -5.48 -20.44
N ALA A 53 29.70 -5.30 -19.27
CA ALA A 53 29.01 -5.13 -18.00
C ALA A 53 28.09 -3.91 -18.03
N ASN A 54 28.61 -2.79 -18.55
CA ASN A 54 27.82 -1.53 -18.66
C ASN A 54 26.66 -1.68 -19.64
N GLU A 55 26.86 -2.38 -20.75
CA GLU A 55 25.76 -2.61 -21.69
C GLU A 55 24.67 -3.48 -21.09
N GLN A 56 25.03 -4.54 -20.36
CA GLN A 56 24.07 -5.37 -19.63
C GLN A 56 23.31 -4.58 -18.56
N TYR A 57 24.02 -3.72 -17.81
CA TYR A 57 23.38 -2.83 -16.85
C TYR A 57 22.37 -1.90 -17.49
N LYS A 58 22.72 -1.24 -18.63
CA LYS A 58 21.81 -0.36 -19.38
C LYS A 58 20.59 -1.13 -19.91
N GLN A 59 20.79 -2.35 -20.40
CA GLN A 59 19.67 -3.21 -20.80
C GLN A 59 18.74 -3.52 -19.62
N GLY A 60 19.31 -3.80 -18.43
CA GLY A 60 18.56 -3.98 -17.21
C GLY A 60 17.71 -2.76 -16.85
N LEU A 61 18.28 -1.54 -16.93
CA LEU A 61 17.55 -0.29 -16.73
C LEU A 61 16.39 -0.13 -17.73
N ASN A 62 16.65 -0.49 -19.01
CA ASN A 62 15.62 -0.42 -20.03
C ASN A 62 14.46 -1.40 -19.75
N TYR A 63 14.75 -2.65 -19.39
CA TYR A 63 13.72 -3.61 -19.01
C TYR A 63 12.91 -3.13 -17.79
N ALA A 64 13.58 -2.61 -16.75
CA ALA A 64 12.92 -2.10 -15.55
C ALA A 64 11.98 -0.92 -15.88
N LYS A 65 12.38 -0.02 -16.79
CA LYS A 65 11.55 1.09 -17.27
C LYS A 65 10.22 0.63 -17.88
N TYR A 66 10.19 -0.54 -18.51
CA TYR A 66 8.98 -1.15 -19.09
C TYR A 66 8.27 -2.13 -18.14
N GLY A 67 8.69 -2.22 -16.88
CA GLY A 67 8.09 -3.13 -15.89
C GLY A 67 8.46 -4.60 -16.07
N LEU A 68 9.42 -4.90 -16.93
CA LEU A 68 9.94 -6.24 -17.19
C LEU A 68 11.03 -6.58 -16.15
N TYR A 69 10.58 -6.75 -14.89
CA TYR A 69 11.50 -6.84 -13.76
C TYR A 69 12.31 -8.14 -13.71
N ASP A 70 11.79 -9.26 -14.21
CA ASP A 70 12.53 -10.52 -14.25
C ASP A 70 13.68 -10.43 -15.26
N GLU A 71 13.45 -9.84 -16.44
CA GLU A 71 14.47 -9.59 -17.46
C GLU A 71 15.50 -8.56 -16.96
N ALA A 72 15.04 -7.53 -16.25
CA ALA A 72 15.94 -6.55 -15.63
C ALA A 72 16.88 -7.21 -14.62
N ILE A 73 16.35 -8.07 -13.73
CA ILE A 73 17.13 -8.82 -12.74
C ILE A 73 18.19 -9.70 -13.44
N ASP A 74 17.83 -10.37 -14.51
CA ASP A 74 18.77 -11.21 -15.27
C ASP A 74 19.91 -10.38 -15.87
N MET A 75 19.60 -9.20 -16.41
CA MET A 75 20.64 -8.32 -16.97
C MET A 75 21.54 -7.75 -15.87
N TYR A 76 20.97 -7.33 -14.72
CA TYR A 76 21.78 -6.87 -13.58
C TYR A 76 22.69 -7.99 -13.06
N LYS A 77 22.22 -9.23 -12.96
CA LYS A 77 23.05 -10.38 -12.57
C LYS A 77 24.21 -10.61 -13.53
N LYS A 78 23.97 -10.56 -14.85
CA LYS A 78 25.02 -10.69 -15.87
C LYS A 78 26.04 -9.57 -15.73
N SER A 79 25.61 -8.33 -15.57
CA SER A 79 26.48 -7.19 -15.30
C SER A 79 27.34 -7.41 -14.06
N LEU A 80 26.75 -7.89 -12.96
CA LEU A 80 27.43 -8.14 -11.69
C LEU A 80 28.41 -9.33 -11.72
N VAL A 81 28.25 -10.26 -12.65
CA VAL A 81 29.27 -11.31 -12.89
C VAL A 81 30.56 -10.70 -13.42
N LEU A 82 30.48 -9.69 -14.28
CA LEU A 82 31.64 -9.03 -14.90
C LEU A 82 32.15 -7.87 -14.02
N GLU A 83 31.28 -7.19 -13.30
CA GLU A 83 31.59 -6.08 -12.39
C GLU A 83 30.92 -6.28 -10.99
N PRO A 84 31.52 -7.15 -10.16
CA PRO A 84 30.91 -7.50 -8.84
C PRO A 84 30.82 -6.33 -7.84
N ASN A 85 31.45 -5.20 -8.13
CA ASN A 85 31.44 -4.02 -7.25
C ASN A 85 30.46 -2.94 -7.71
N ASN A 86 29.68 -3.16 -8.75
CA ASN A 86 28.69 -2.19 -9.25
C ASN A 86 27.52 -2.05 -8.26
N THR A 87 27.63 -1.05 -7.38
CA THR A 87 26.61 -0.77 -6.35
C THR A 87 25.27 -0.33 -6.96
N ASP A 88 25.29 0.34 -8.13
CA ASP A 88 24.09 0.79 -8.80
C ASP A 88 23.31 -0.38 -9.41
N ALA A 89 24.03 -1.40 -9.92
CA ALA A 89 23.40 -2.63 -10.36
C ALA A 89 22.75 -3.40 -9.19
N TYR A 90 23.41 -3.50 -8.02
CA TYR A 90 22.79 -4.07 -6.82
C TYR A 90 21.57 -3.28 -6.37
N LYS A 91 21.64 -1.95 -6.35
CA LYS A 91 20.52 -1.11 -5.94
C LYS A 91 19.30 -1.31 -6.83
N ASN A 92 19.49 -1.22 -8.16
CA ASN A 92 18.39 -1.40 -9.11
C ASN A 92 17.85 -2.83 -9.14
N MET A 93 18.72 -3.83 -8.94
CA MET A 93 18.29 -5.21 -8.76
C MET A 93 17.45 -5.40 -7.49
N GLY A 94 17.82 -4.77 -6.38
CA GLY A 94 17.05 -4.75 -5.14
C GLY A 94 15.67 -4.11 -5.32
N ILE A 95 15.60 -2.99 -6.05
CA ILE A 95 14.33 -2.33 -6.40
C ILE A 95 13.46 -3.24 -7.29
N ALA A 96 14.06 -3.90 -8.29
CA ALA A 96 13.35 -4.83 -9.16
C ALA A 96 12.79 -6.03 -8.37
N TYR A 97 13.54 -6.56 -7.40
CA TYR A 97 13.06 -7.60 -6.48
C TYR A 97 11.89 -7.12 -5.62
N LEU A 98 11.91 -5.87 -5.13
CA LEU A 98 10.77 -5.28 -4.40
C LEU A 98 9.50 -5.26 -5.26
N GLN A 99 9.61 -4.87 -6.53
CA GLN A 99 8.46 -4.86 -7.45
C GLN A 99 7.89 -6.27 -7.72
N LYS A 100 8.70 -7.30 -7.52
CA LYS A 100 8.30 -8.73 -7.63
C LYS A 100 7.92 -9.34 -6.27
N GLU A 101 7.84 -8.54 -5.20
CA GLU A 101 7.56 -9.00 -3.82
C GLU A 101 8.58 -10.06 -3.31
N ARG A 102 9.77 -10.07 -3.91
CA ARG A 102 10.88 -10.96 -3.54
C ARG A 102 11.75 -10.27 -2.48
N TYR A 103 11.20 -10.13 -1.29
CA TYR A 103 11.75 -9.29 -0.23
C TYR A 103 13.12 -9.78 0.28
N ASP A 104 13.37 -11.07 0.34
CA ASP A 104 14.64 -11.61 0.85
C ASP A 104 15.79 -11.26 -0.09
N GLU A 105 15.58 -11.42 -1.39
CA GLU A 105 16.59 -11.10 -2.40
C GLU A 105 16.79 -9.58 -2.51
N ALA A 106 15.71 -8.79 -2.32
CA ALA A 106 15.82 -7.34 -2.25
C ALA A 106 16.70 -6.90 -1.07
N ILE A 107 16.47 -7.48 0.11
CA ILE A 107 17.27 -7.21 1.33
C ILE A 107 18.74 -7.53 1.07
N GLU A 108 19.04 -8.72 0.53
CA GLU A 108 20.42 -9.12 0.26
C GLU A 108 21.13 -8.16 -0.71
N ALA A 109 20.47 -7.79 -1.81
CA ALA A 109 21.03 -6.89 -2.80
C ALA A 109 21.28 -5.48 -2.21
N LEU A 110 20.31 -4.93 -1.45
CA LEU A 110 20.42 -3.60 -0.87
C LEU A 110 21.43 -3.54 0.29
N GLN A 111 21.60 -4.61 1.05
CA GLN A 111 22.66 -4.71 2.07
C GLN A 111 24.05 -4.60 1.44
N LYS A 112 24.29 -5.23 0.29
CA LYS A 112 25.55 -5.09 -0.45
C LYS A 112 25.83 -3.65 -0.89
N VAL A 113 24.80 -2.87 -1.18
CA VAL A 113 24.96 -1.43 -1.44
C VAL A 113 25.40 -0.70 -0.18
N ILE A 114 24.70 -0.91 0.94
CA ILE A 114 24.96 -0.19 2.20
C ILE A 114 26.31 -0.54 2.81
N GLU A 115 26.78 -1.78 2.64
CA GLU A 115 28.15 -2.21 3.04
C GLU A 115 29.23 -1.40 2.33
N ARG A 116 29.01 -1.02 1.06
CA ARG A 116 29.98 -0.28 0.24
C ARG A 116 29.76 1.23 0.25
N LYS A 117 28.49 1.64 0.30
CA LYS A 117 28.07 3.05 0.31
C LYS A 117 27.10 3.27 1.49
N PRO A 118 27.61 3.40 2.73
CA PRO A 118 26.78 3.55 3.93
C PRO A 118 25.89 4.80 3.94
N GLU A 119 26.23 5.79 3.13
CA GLU A 119 25.52 7.08 2.99
C GLU A 119 24.55 7.12 1.79
N ASP A 120 24.30 5.98 1.13
CA ASP A 120 23.25 5.90 0.10
C ASP A 120 21.87 5.84 0.77
N TYR A 121 21.25 7.00 0.94
CA TYR A 121 19.93 7.11 1.60
C TYR A 121 18.83 6.39 0.81
N ASP A 122 18.94 6.33 -0.53
CA ASP A 122 17.97 5.60 -1.37
C ASP A 122 18.06 4.09 -1.09
N ALA A 123 19.27 3.55 -0.97
CA ALA A 123 19.46 2.15 -0.60
C ALA A 123 18.92 1.87 0.81
N CYS A 124 19.17 2.77 1.78
CA CYS A 124 18.60 2.68 3.13
C CYS A 124 17.08 2.71 3.13
N TYR A 125 16.47 3.61 2.34
CA TYR A 125 15.03 3.71 2.18
C TYR A 125 14.43 2.44 1.60
N ASN A 126 14.99 1.94 0.48
CA ASN A 126 14.49 0.72 -0.17
C ASN A 126 14.69 -0.52 0.71
N LEU A 127 15.80 -0.59 1.49
CA LEU A 127 15.99 -1.64 2.49
C LEU A 127 14.91 -1.57 3.59
N GLY A 128 14.60 -0.37 4.07
CA GLY A 128 13.51 -0.13 5.01
C GLY A 128 12.16 -0.59 4.44
N THR A 129 11.89 -0.28 3.18
CA THR A 129 10.68 -0.73 2.46
C THR A 129 10.63 -2.25 2.35
N ALA A 130 11.74 -2.92 1.99
CA ALA A 130 11.81 -4.38 1.93
C ALA A 130 11.50 -5.04 3.28
N TYR A 131 12.07 -4.52 4.37
CA TYR A 131 11.75 -4.99 5.72
C TYR A 131 10.30 -4.71 6.12
N PHE A 132 9.78 -3.53 5.76
CA PHE A 132 8.41 -3.13 6.06
C PHE A 132 7.39 -4.04 5.38
N ASP A 133 7.54 -4.28 4.08
CA ASP A 133 6.64 -5.13 3.29
C ASP A 133 6.74 -6.61 3.70
N LYS A 134 7.92 -7.04 4.14
CA LYS A 134 8.13 -8.36 4.76
C LYS A 134 7.52 -8.46 6.18
N GLY A 135 7.11 -7.34 6.79
CA GLY A 135 6.56 -7.30 8.15
C GLY A 135 7.61 -7.26 9.28
N ILE A 136 8.87 -7.01 8.97
CA ILE A 136 9.98 -6.89 9.95
C ILE A 136 10.13 -5.42 10.34
N TYR A 137 9.13 -4.89 11.05
CA TYR A 137 8.98 -3.45 11.31
C TYR A 137 10.12 -2.83 12.12
N ASP A 138 10.72 -3.53 13.07
CA ASP A 138 11.84 -2.98 13.85
C ASP A 138 13.05 -2.67 12.95
N LYS A 139 13.41 -3.58 12.02
CA LYS A 139 14.48 -3.33 11.04
C LYS A 139 14.12 -2.26 10.02
N ALA A 140 12.84 -2.18 9.64
CA ALA A 140 12.34 -1.10 8.80
C ALA A 140 12.54 0.27 9.48
N ILE A 141 12.18 0.38 10.76
CA ILE A 141 12.37 1.60 11.58
C ILE A 141 13.86 2.01 11.60
N GLU A 142 14.77 1.07 11.83
CA GLU A 142 16.21 1.35 11.82
C GLU A 142 16.68 1.91 10.47
N SER A 143 16.28 1.26 9.37
CA SER A 143 16.63 1.67 8.02
C SER A 143 16.05 3.03 7.65
N PHE A 144 14.77 3.29 7.99
CA PHE A 144 14.13 4.59 7.75
C PHE A 144 14.75 5.72 8.60
N LYS A 145 15.11 5.44 9.86
CA LYS A 145 15.85 6.42 10.69
C LYS A 145 17.19 6.77 10.07
N LYS A 146 17.92 5.78 9.56
CA LYS A 146 19.18 6.02 8.84
C LYS A 146 18.95 6.86 7.58
N THR A 147 17.91 6.57 6.81
CA THR A 147 17.53 7.40 5.65
C THR A 147 17.36 8.87 6.05
N LEU A 148 16.59 9.15 7.11
CA LEU A 148 16.35 10.52 7.59
C LEU A 148 17.56 11.17 8.25
N GLN A 149 18.50 10.39 8.77
CA GLN A 149 19.77 10.91 9.28
C GLN A 149 20.65 11.43 8.15
N ILE A 150 20.65 10.74 6.99
CA ILE A 150 21.44 11.12 5.81
C ILE A 150 20.70 12.21 5.01
N ASN A 151 19.42 12.02 4.76
CA ASN A 151 18.57 12.96 4.03
C ASN A 151 17.31 13.31 4.85
N PRO A 152 17.35 14.36 5.69
CA PRO A 152 16.21 14.78 6.51
C PRO A 152 14.97 15.22 5.70
N ASP A 153 15.14 15.59 4.43
CA ASP A 153 14.05 16.07 3.56
C ASP A 153 13.37 14.94 2.77
N HIS A 154 13.73 13.68 3.02
CA HIS A 154 13.13 12.55 2.31
C HIS A 154 11.71 12.26 2.81
N ARG A 155 10.73 12.95 2.24
CA ARG A 155 9.32 13.04 2.70
C ARG A 155 8.61 11.69 2.80
N SER A 156 8.85 10.77 1.85
CA SER A 156 8.22 9.45 1.83
C SER A 156 8.61 8.61 3.05
N THR A 157 9.84 8.79 3.55
CA THR A 157 10.33 8.07 4.73
C THR A 157 9.55 8.42 5.99
N TYR A 158 9.16 9.69 6.18
CA TYR A 158 8.34 10.07 7.35
C TYR A 158 7.02 9.32 7.41
N PHE A 159 6.39 9.12 6.25
CA PHE A 159 5.15 8.35 6.17
C PHE A 159 5.36 6.89 6.56
N LEU A 160 6.28 6.18 5.89
CA LEU A 160 6.53 4.76 6.16
C LEU A 160 7.06 4.51 7.59
N LEU A 161 7.93 5.39 8.09
CA LEU A 161 8.42 5.33 9.47
C LEU A 161 7.28 5.50 10.47
N GLY A 162 6.37 6.45 10.24
CA GLY A 162 5.19 6.65 11.08
C GLY A 162 4.30 5.41 11.13
N ILE A 163 4.04 4.79 9.98
CA ILE A 163 3.27 3.53 9.92
C ILE A 163 4.03 2.38 10.58
N ALA A 164 5.34 2.26 10.37
CA ALA A 164 6.15 1.22 11.01
C ALA A 164 6.11 1.32 12.54
N TYR A 165 6.22 2.53 13.08
CA TYR A 165 6.04 2.77 14.53
C TYR A 165 4.65 2.36 15.01
N ALA A 166 3.60 2.70 14.27
CA ALA A 166 2.23 2.30 14.62
C ALA A 166 2.05 0.77 14.61
N LYS A 167 2.69 0.06 13.67
CA LYS A 167 2.66 -1.41 13.58
C LYS A 167 3.28 -2.10 14.79
N VAL A 168 4.31 -1.51 15.38
CA VAL A 168 4.94 -2.04 16.61
C VAL A 168 4.35 -1.45 17.89
N GLY A 169 3.25 -0.67 17.79
CA GLY A 169 2.53 -0.09 18.93
C GLY A 169 3.18 1.16 19.54
N LYS A 170 4.20 1.72 18.90
CA LYS A 170 4.86 2.97 19.30
C LYS A 170 4.10 4.19 18.77
N TYR A 171 2.85 4.37 19.26
CA TYR A 171 1.93 5.36 18.68
C TYR A 171 2.40 6.80 18.89
N ASP A 172 3.08 7.12 19.99
CA ASP A 172 3.57 8.48 20.24
C ASP A 172 4.69 8.86 19.27
N ASP A 173 5.61 7.95 19.00
CA ASP A 173 6.64 8.12 17.97
C ASP A 173 6.01 8.28 16.58
N ALA A 174 5.00 7.46 16.26
CA ALA A 174 4.26 7.55 15.01
C ALA A 174 3.61 8.93 14.81
N VAL A 175 2.93 9.44 15.86
CA VAL A 175 2.30 10.78 15.85
C VAL A 175 3.36 11.87 15.61
N GLN A 176 4.49 11.82 16.30
CA GLN A 176 5.55 12.82 16.11
C GLN A 176 6.10 12.82 14.68
N ILE A 177 6.36 11.65 14.13
CA ILE A 177 6.89 11.51 12.76
C ILE A 177 5.88 11.96 11.72
N LEU A 178 4.59 11.60 11.85
CA LEU A 178 3.57 12.03 10.91
C LEU A 178 3.28 13.55 10.99
N LYS A 179 3.39 14.16 12.16
CA LYS A 179 3.32 15.63 12.29
C LYS A 179 4.45 16.31 11.53
N LYS A 180 5.68 15.81 11.60
CA LYS A 180 6.79 16.31 10.78
C LYS A 180 6.48 16.18 9.28
N ARG A 181 5.86 15.09 8.83
CA ARG A 181 5.43 14.95 7.44
C ARG A 181 4.42 16.03 7.02
N ILE A 182 3.50 16.41 7.92
CA ILE A 182 2.52 17.49 7.68
C ILE A 182 3.22 18.86 7.58
N GLU A 183 4.27 19.11 8.36
CA GLU A 183 5.04 20.38 8.27
C GLU A 183 5.65 20.60 6.87
N PHE A 184 6.07 19.53 6.18
CA PHE A 184 6.57 19.64 4.79
C PHE A 184 5.49 19.95 3.76
N ASP A 185 4.26 19.47 3.99
CA ASP A 185 3.15 19.64 3.06
C ASP A 185 1.84 19.68 3.82
N PRO A 186 1.45 20.87 4.32
CA PRO A 186 0.23 21.05 5.10
C PRO A 186 -1.07 20.83 4.30
N ASN A 187 -0.98 20.80 2.97
CA ASN A 187 -2.15 20.64 2.09
C ASN A 187 -2.28 19.21 1.54
N LEU A 188 -1.60 18.24 2.13
CA LEU A 188 -1.71 16.84 1.72
C LEU A 188 -2.72 16.10 2.61
N ALA A 189 -3.95 15.89 2.12
CA ALA A 189 -5.03 15.22 2.83
C ALA A 189 -4.63 13.84 3.41
N THR A 190 -3.85 13.08 2.64
CA THR A 190 -3.35 11.76 3.06
C THR A 190 -2.54 11.81 4.36
N SER A 191 -1.78 12.88 4.61
CA SER A 191 -0.97 13.00 5.83
C SER A 191 -1.85 13.10 7.07
N TYR A 192 -2.94 13.87 7.00
CA TYR A 192 -3.92 13.99 8.09
C TYR A 192 -4.72 12.69 8.28
N SER A 193 -5.10 12.05 7.17
CA SER A 193 -5.79 10.75 7.23
C SER A 193 -4.93 9.70 7.96
N ASN A 194 -3.63 9.63 7.64
CA ASN A 194 -2.71 8.70 8.30
C ASN A 194 -2.51 9.03 9.79
N LEU A 195 -2.42 10.30 10.14
CA LEU A 195 -2.35 10.72 11.55
C LEU A 195 -3.64 10.34 12.30
N GLY A 196 -4.80 10.51 11.66
CA GLY A 196 -6.09 10.08 12.19
C GLY A 196 -6.14 8.56 12.44
N ILE A 197 -5.62 7.75 11.51
CA ILE A 197 -5.51 6.29 11.69
C ILE A 197 -4.67 5.96 12.93
N VAL A 198 -3.52 6.61 13.11
CA VAL A 198 -2.65 6.38 14.28
C VAL A 198 -3.35 6.78 15.58
N TYR A 199 -4.07 7.91 15.62
CA TYR A 199 -4.86 8.29 16.78
C TYR A 199 -5.95 7.26 17.08
N SER A 200 -6.65 6.76 16.05
CA SER A 200 -7.67 5.70 16.22
C SER A 200 -7.06 4.40 16.78
N MET A 201 -5.88 4.00 16.28
CA MET A 201 -5.14 2.82 16.81
C MET A 201 -4.72 3.01 18.27
N LYS A 202 -4.41 4.24 18.67
CA LYS A 202 -4.10 4.62 20.06
C LYS A 202 -5.36 4.67 20.94
N GLY A 203 -6.57 4.66 20.34
CA GLY A 203 -7.84 4.79 21.05
C GLY A 203 -8.28 6.23 21.30
N LEU A 204 -7.65 7.19 20.66
CA LEU A 204 -7.96 8.62 20.73
C LEU A 204 -8.93 9.00 19.61
N ASP A 205 -10.17 8.51 19.72
CA ASP A 205 -11.18 8.59 18.65
C ASP A 205 -11.60 10.03 18.32
N LYS A 206 -11.58 10.97 19.30
CA LYS A 206 -11.89 12.38 19.07
C LYS A 206 -10.80 13.07 18.25
N GLU A 207 -9.56 12.82 18.58
CA GLU A 207 -8.39 13.33 17.85
C GLU A 207 -8.34 12.73 16.44
N ALA A 208 -8.62 11.44 16.30
CA ALA A 208 -8.74 10.77 15.02
C ALA A 208 -9.78 11.44 14.12
N LEU A 209 -10.99 11.67 14.66
CA LEU A 209 -12.07 12.33 13.92
C LEU A 209 -11.68 13.75 13.48
N ALA A 210 -10.98 14.51 14.33
CA ALA A 210 -10.51 15.85 14.00
C ALA A 210 -9.52 15.83 12.81
N GLU A 211 -8.57 14.88 12.81
CA GLU A 211 -7.59 14.78 11.71
C GLU A 211 -8.23 14.28 10.41
N PHE A 212 -9.18 13.33 10.47
CA PHE A 212 -9.93 12.91 9.29
C PHE A 212 -10.76 14.04 8.68
N LYS A 213 -11.37 14.91 9.51
CA LYS A 213 -12.10 16.09 9.03
C LYS A 213 -11.15 17.07 8.33
N LYS A 214 -9.97 17.33 8.87
CA LYS A 214 -8.96 18.14 8.18
C LYS A 214 -8.57 17.56 6.83
N ALA A 215 -8.45 16.21 6.73
CA ALA A 215 -8.23 15.56 5.44
C ALA A 215 -9.37 15.85 4.46
N LEU A 216 -10.64 15.84 4.92
CA LEU A 216 -11.79 16.16 4.07
C LEU A 216 -11.95 17.66 3.75
N ASP A 217 -11.44 18.55 4.60
CA ASP A 217 -11.38 19.98 4.30
C ASP A 217 -10.43 20.28 3.14
N ILE A 218 -9.36 19.46 2.98
CA ILE A 218 -8.39 19.55 1.89
C ILE A 218 -8.89 18.80 0.64
N ASP A 219 -9.37 17.58 0.82
CA ASP A 219 -9.88 16.70 -0.23
C ASP A 219 -11.24 16.11 0.19
N PRO A 220 -12.36 16.73 -0.20
CA PRO A 220 -13.70 16.31 0.20
C PRO A 220 -14.10 14.90 -0.21
N ILE A 221 -13.38 14.31 -1.18
CA ILE A 221 -13.61 12.95 -1.68
C ILE A 221 -12.50 11.96 -1.26
N HIS A 222 -11.71 12.29 -0.24
CA HIS A 222 -10.64 11.43 0.26
C HIS A 222 -11.23 10.14 0.88
N GLU A 223 -11.26 9.07 0.09
CA GLU A 223 -11.92 7.79 0.42
C GLU A 223 -11.55 7.27 1.81
N ASN A 224 -10.25 7.23 2.13
CA ASN A 224 -9.79 6.69 3.41
C ASN A 224 -10.30 7.52 4.61
N ALA A 225 -10.39 8.83 4.48
CA ALA A 225 -10.92 9.67 5.56
C ALA A 225 -12.42 9.46 5.74
N LEU A 226 -13.19 9.42 4.64
CA LEU A 226 -14.62 9.13 4.67
C LEU A 226 -14.90 7.79 5.34
N TYR A 227 -14.21 6.75 4.89
CA TYR A 227 -14.37 5.39 5.42
C TYR A 227 -14.02 5.30 6.91
N ASN A 228 -12.90 5.90 7.34
CA ASN A 228 -12.49 5.86 8.75
C ASN A 228 -13.40 6.69 9.67
N ILE A 229 -13.96 7.81 9.20
CA ILE A 229 -15.01 8.54 9.94
C ILE A 229 -16.25 7.65 10.12
N ALA A 230 -16.68 6.95 9.05
CA ALA A 230 -17.80 6.03 9.12
C ALA A 230 -17.54 4.91 10.15
N LEU A 231 -16.31 4.34 10.18
CA LEU A 231 -15.91 3.36 11.19
C LEU A 231 -15.97 3.90 12.61
N LEU A 232 -15.55 5.14 12.85
CA LEU A 232 -15.62 5.76 14.17
C LEU A 232 -17.07 5.96 14.63
N TYR A 233 -17.96 6.42 13.75
CA TYR A 233 -19.38 6.55 14.07
C TYR A 233 -20.04 5.19 14.28
N ASP A 234 -19.71 4.18 13.49
CA ASP A 234 -20.21 2.81 13.68
C ASP A 234 -19.78 2.23 15.04
N LYS A 235 -18.49 2.43 15.41
CA LYS A 235 -17.93 2.05 16.72
C LYS A 235 -18.65 2.69 17.90
N THR A 236 -19.05 3.96 17.75
CA THR A 236 -19.74 4.73 18.81
C THR A 236 -21.26 4.58 18.80
N GLY A 237 -21.81 3.78 17.85
CA GLY A 237 -23.25 3.53 17.74
C GLY A 237 -24.04 4.65 17.06
N ASN A 238 -23.37 5.65 16.51
CA ASN A 238 -23.97 6.73 15.73
C ASN A 238 -24.31 6.24 14.32
N THR A 239 -25.38 5.45 14.22
CA THR A 239 -25.72 4.69 13.01
C THR A 239 -26.05 5.58 11.82
N ASP A 240 -26.73 6.72 12.03
CA ASP A 240 -27.13 7.61 10.95
C ASP A 240 -25.93 8.30 10.30
N GLU A 241 -25.00 8.80 11.12
CA GLU A 241 -23.75 9.38 10.64
C GLU A 241 -22.86 8.32 9.98
N ALA A 242 -22.82 7.10 10.52
CA ALA A 242 -22.09 5.99 9.90
C ALA A 242 -22.61 5.69 8.49
N ILE A 243 -23.95 5.61 8.33
CA ILE A 243 -24.60 5.41 7.01
C ILE A 243 -24.23 6.56 6.06
N GLN A 244 -24.32 7.81 6.53
CA GLN A 244 -23.99 8.97 5.70
C GLN A 244 -22.56 8.91 5.16
N TYR A 245 -21.57 8.62 6.01
CA TYR A 245 -20.18 8.57 5.60
C TYR A 245 -19.84 7.31 4.80
N TYR A 246 -20.46 6.16 5.08
CA TYR A 246 -20.30 4.98 4.20
C TYR A 246 -20.91 5.23 2.82
N ASN A 247 -22.06 5.89 2.69
CA ASN A 247 -22.62 6.27 1.39
C ASN A 247 -21.64 7.15 0.61
N ARG A 248 -21.08 8.19 1.24
CA ARG A 248 -20.04 9.01 0.59
C ARG A 248 -18.82 8.18 0.17
N THR A 249 -18.42 7.20 0.99
CA THR A 249 -17.30 6.30 0.63
C THR A 249 -17.60 5.51 -0.62
N VAL A 250 -18.79 4.92 -0.74
CA VAL A 250 -19.17 4.11 -1.91
C VAL A 250 -19.52 4.94 -3.13
N GLU A 251 -19.91 6.20 -2.96
CA GLU A 251 -20.04 7.17 -4.06
C GLU A 251 -18.68 7.46 -4.69
N VAL A 252 -17.62 7.59 -3.88
CA VAL A 252 -16.25 7.79 -4.37
C VAL A 252 -15.67 6.50 -4.96
N ASN A 253 -15.88 5.37 -4.28
CA ASN A 253 -15.39 4.06 -4.72
C ASN A 253 -16.48 3.00 -4.54
N MET A 254 -17.26 2.78 -5.60
CA MET A 254 -18.31 1.76 -5.63
C MET A 254 -17.76 0.34 -5.39
N GLY A 255 -16.49 0.09 -5.73
CA GLY A 255 -15.79 -1.18 -5.53
C GLY A 255 -15.34 -1.45 -4.09
N ASN A 256 -15.51 -0.49 -3.16
CA ASN A 256 -15.15 -0.71 -1.76
C ASN A 256 -16.14 -1.68 -1.08
N SER A 257 -15.85 -2.97 -1.21
CA SER A 257 -16.68 -4.07 -0.70
C SER A 257 -16.88 -4.00 0.82
N ASP A 258 -15.87 -3.56 1.59
CA ASP A 258 -15.98 -3.47 3.04
C ASP A 258 -16.91 -2.33 3.47
N ALA A 259 -16.84 -1.18 2.80
CA ALA A 259 -17.78 -0.07 3.01
C ALA A 259 -19.22 -0.48 2.68
N GLN A 260 -19.45 -1.15 1.55
CA GLN A 260 -20.76 -1.68 1.17
C GLN A 260 -21.29 -2.69 2.20
N TYR A 261 -20.45 -3.60 2.65
CA TYR A 261 -20.83 -4.58 3.66
C TYR A 261 -21.23 -3.92 4.99
N ARG A 262 -20.45 -2.94 5.46
CA ARG A 262 -20.74 -2.20 6.70
C ARG A 262 -21.96 -1.32 6.57
N LEU A 263 -22.18 -0.73 5.41
CA LEU A 263 -23.40 0.01 5.08
C LEU A 263 -24.62 -0.91 5.23
N GLY A 264 -24.59 -2.10 4.64
CA GLY A 264 -25.65 -3.11 4.80
C GLY A 264 -25.92 -3.47 6.26
N LYS A 265 -24.86 -3.67 7.06
CA LYS A 265 -25.00 -3.93 8.51
C LYS A 265 -25.68 -2.77 9.25
N ASN A 266 -25.36 -1.54 8.90
CA ASN A 266 -25.99 -0.35 9.53
C ASN A 266 -27.44 -0.16 9.08
N TYR A 267 -27.78 -0.48 7.83
CA TYR A 267 -29.17 -0.51 7.36
C TYR A 267 -30.00 -1.57 8.11
N ILE A 268 -29.42 -2.73 8.44
CA ILE A 268 -30.07 -3.74 9.30
C ILE A 268 -30.42 -3.15 10.68
N LYS A 269 -29.51 -2.41 11.32
CA LYS A 269 -29.76 -1.74 12.61
C LYS A 269 -30.97 -0.79 12.53
N LYS A 270 -31.15 -0.16 11.37
CA LYS A 270 -32.29 0.75 11.08
C LYS A 270 -33.54 0.02 10.57
N LYS A 271 -33.52 -1.31 10.40
CA LYS A 271 -34.56 -2.12 9.78
C LYS A 271 -34.88 -1.74 8.34
N GLN A 272 -33.93 -1.10 7.65
CA GLN A 272 -33.99 -0.76 6.24
C GLN A 272 -33.48 -1.98 5.42
N TYR A 273 -34.31 -3.00 5.37
CA TYR A 273 -33.90 -4.32 4.84
C TYR A 273 -33.61 -4.30 3.32
N ASP A 274 -34.36 -3.50 2.54
CA ASP A 274 -34.13 -3.40 1.12
C ASP A 274 -32.78 -2.77 0.80
N ASP A 275 -32.47 -1.66 1.47
CA ASP A 275 -31.19 -0.99 1.31
C ASP A 275 -30.03 -1.88 1.78
N ALA A 276 -30.24 -2.65 2.86
CA ALA A 276 -29.25 -3.61 3.35
C ALA A 276 -28.97 -4.72 2.31
N ILE A 277 -30.00 -5.27 1.66
CA ILE A 277 -29.86 -6.29 0.64
C ILE A 277 -29.06 -5.76 -0.55
N ILE A 278 -29.40 -4.55 -1.04
CA ILE A 278 -28.68 -3.90 -2.14
C ILE A 278 -27.21 -3.71 -1.81
N ALA A 279 -26.90 -3.16 -0.63
CA ALA A 279 -25.53 -2.94 -0.17
C ALA A 279 -24.74 -4.26 -0.07
N PHE A 280 -25.33 -5.32 0.49
CA PHE A 280 -24.69 -6.62 0.56
C PHE A 280 -24.47 -7.27 -0.81
N GLN A 281 -25.44 -7.15 -1.72
CA GLN A 281 -25.30 -7.66 -3.09
C GLN A 281 -24.15 -6.95 -3.81
N THR A 282 -24.04 -5.63 -3.68
CA THR A 282 -22.92 -4.86 -4.24
C THR A 282 -21.59 -5.30 -3.60
N ALA A 283 -21.56 -5.52 -2.29
CA ALA A 283 -20.37 -6.00 -1.60
C ALA A 283 -19.90 -7.36 -2.13
N VAL A 284 -20.82 -8.30 -2.35
CA VAL A 284 -20.48 -9.62 -2.89
C VAL A 284 -20.02 -9.56 -4.34
N MET A 285 -20.58 -8.66 -5.16
CA MET A 285 -20.14 -8.45 -6.54
C MET A 285 -18.71 -7.94 -6.61
N SER A 286 -18.34 -7.03 -5.69
CA SER A 286 -16.99 -6.47 -5.60
C SER A 286 -15.98 -7.43 -4.97
N ASN A 287 -16.42 -8.29 -4.04
CA ASN A 287 -15.58 -9.30 -3.39
C ASN A 287 -16.31 -10.64 -3.22
N PRO A 288 -16.37 -11.49 -4.27
CA PRO A 288 -17.05 -12.77 -4.21
C PRO A 288 -16.44 -13.79 -3.21
N ALA A 289 -15.20 -13.55 -2.77
CA ALA A 289 -14.51 -14.43 -1.81
C ALA A 289 -15.08 -14.31 -0.38
N ASN A 290 -15.76 -13.21 -0.05
CA ASN A 290 -16.40 -13.03 1.25
C ASN A 290 -17.77 -13.74 1.29
N ILE A 291 -17.74 -15.05 1.45
CA ILE A 291 -18.94 -15.91 1.41
C ILE A 291 -19.93 -15.65 2.57
N GLU A 292 -19.49 -15.06 3.68
CA GLU A 292 -20.36 -14.76 4.82
C GLU A 292 -21.45 -13.73 4.47
N ILE A 293 -21.22 -12.90 3.46
CA ILE A 293 -22.21 -11.94 2.95
C ILE A 293 -23.47 -12.64 2.45
N TYR A 294 -23.35 -13.83 1.82
CA TYR A 294 -24.53 -14.60 1.39
C TYR A 294 -25.41 -15.01 2.57
N ASN A 295 -24.80 -15.38 3.70
CA ASN A 295 -25.52 -15.70 4.93
C ASN A 295 -26.23 -14.45 5.50
N ASP A 296 -25.57 -13.28 5.46
CA ASP A 296 -26.18 -12.03 5.92
C ASP A 296 -27.36 -11.60 5.03
N ILE A 297 -27.24 -11.77 3.70
CA ILE A 297 -28.37 -11.53 2.77
C ILE A 297 -29.55 -12.46 3.10
N GLY A 298 -29.27 -13.77 3.29
CA GLY A 298 -30.30 -14.74 3.66
C GLY A 298 -31.03 -14.38 4.96
N ASN A 299 -30.26 -14.00 5.99
CA ASN A 299 -30.82 -13.53 7.25
C ASN A 299 -31.68 -12.25 7.09
N THR A 300 -31.26 -11.36 6.18
CA THR A 300 -32.01 -10.11 5.89
C THR A 300 -33.34 -10.40 5.21
N TYR A 301 -33.35 -11.30 4.21
CA TYR A 301 -34.60 -11.74 3.56
C TYR A 301 -35.53 -12.43 4.57
N LYS A 302 -34.99 -13.29 5.46
CA LYS A 302 -35.77 -13.92 6.51
C LYS A 302 -36.38 -12.90 7.47
N ALA A 303 -35.60 -11.87 7.89
CA ALA A 303 -36.10 -10.78 8.73
C ALA A 303 -37.22 -9.96 8.04
N LYS A 304 -37.23 -9.93 6.70
CA LYS A 304 -38.27 -9.30 5.88
C LYS A 304 -39.49 -10.20 5.67
N GLY A 305 -39.45 -11.49 6.08
CA GLY A 305 -40.51 -12.47 5.87
C GLY A 305 -40.51 -13.12 4.48
N MET A 306 -39.38 -13.04 3.78
CA MET A 306 -39.19 -13.59 2.42
C MET A 306 -38.38 -14.89 2.51
N ASP A 307 -39.04 -15.96 3.03
CA ASP A 307 -38.36 -17.23 3.36
C ASP A 307 -37.79 -17.95 2.13
N LYS A 308 -38.45 -17.87 0.98
CA LYS A 308 -38.00 -18.51 -0.27
C LYS A 308 -36.68 -17.93 -0.77
N GLU A 309 -36.59 -16.62 -0.80
CA GLU A 309 -35.37 -15.90 -1.17
C GLU A 309 -34.24 -16.15 -0.15
N ALA A 310 -34.58 -16.19 1.15
CA ALA A 310 -33.62 -16.52 2.21
C ALA A 310 -33.02 -17.92 2.01
N GLU A 311 -33.83 -18.95 1.70
CA GLU A 311 -33.35 -20.29 1.44
C GLU A 311 -32.41 -20.36 0.23
N GLY A 312 -32.68 -19.58 -0.81
CA GLY A 312 -31.81 -19.45 -1.99
C GLY A 312 -30.40 -18.98 -1.58
N TYR A 313 -30.31 -17.94 -0.78
CA TYR A 313 -29.01 -17.39 -0.33
C TYR A 313 -28.31 -18.31 0.67
N PHE A 314 -29.03 -18.99 1.58
CA PHE A 314 -28.43 -19.99 2.46
C PHE A 314 -27.88 -21.20 1.68
N SER A 315 -28.53 -21.58 0.57
CA SER A 315 -28.03 -22.63 -0.30
C SER A 315 -26.74 -22.20 -1.02
N LEU A 316 -26.65 -20.96 -1.51
CA LEU A 316 -25.45 -20.39 -2.08
C LEU A 316 -24.30 -20.36 -1.04
N TYR A 317 -24.56 -19.88 0.15
CA TYR A 317 -23.59 -19.89 1.25
C TYR A 317 -23.03 -21.30 1.51
N LYS A 318 -23.94 -22.31 1.66
CA LYS A 318 -23.55 -23.70 1.88
C LYS A 318 -22.71 -24.27 0.73
N LYS A 319 -23.08 -23.95 -0.52
CA LYS A 319 -22.36 -24.39 -1.72
C LYS A 319 -20.95 -23.81 -1.76
N GLN A 320 -20.80 -22.49 -1.55
CA GLN A 320 -19.50 -21.82 -1.54
C GLN A 320 -18.61 -22.33 -0.40
N LYS A 321 -19.18 -22.55 0.79
CA LYS A 321 -18.44 -23.09 1.95
C LYS A 321 -17.92 -24.52 1.71
N LYS A 322 -18.65 -25.33 0.94
CA LYS A 322 -18.19 -26.68 0.56
C LYS A 322 -17.08 -26.62 -0.50
N SER A 323 -17.20 -25.74 -1.50
CA SER A 323 -16.18 -25.57 -2.56
C SER A 323 -14.86 -25.02 -2.04
N GLY A 324 -14.86 -24.16 -1.03
CA GLY A 324 -13.66 -23.62 -0.38
C GLY A 324 -12.91 -24.63 0.52
N LYS A 325 -13.52 -25.79 0.83
CA LYS A 325 -12.86 -26.87 1.59
C LYS A 325 -12.11 -27.87 0.71
N VAL A 326 -12.24 -27.77 -0.62
CA VAL A 326 -11.62 -28.68 -1.60
C VAL A 326 -10.34 -28.05 -2.20
N LYS A 327 -9.90 -26.89 -1.73
CA LYS A 327 -8.60 -26.31 -2.02
C LYS A 327 -7.77 -26.30 -0.74
#